data_04550e21bd461bbaa77f0f7e72a88dc4
#
_entry.id   04550e21bd461bbaa77f0f7e72a88dc4
#
_cell.length_a   1.000
_cell.length_b   1.000
_cell.length_c   1.000
_cell.angle_alpha   90.00
_cell.angle_beta   90.00
_cell.angle_gamma   90.00
#
_symmetry.space_group_name_H-M   'P 1'
#
loop_
_entity.id
_entity.type
_entity.pdbx_description
1 polymer ?
#
loop_
_entity_poly.entity_id
_entity_poly.type
_entity_poly.pdbx_seq_one_letter_code
_entity_poly.pdbx_strand_id
1 'polypeptide(L)'
;SDPDISPVASINYFESVVDVIADDMRATNYETALKSTQNFFRLFMVPGMGHCAGGPGPDRFDALSAIENWVENGIAPGSMRASKIQNGEVTRSRPLCVYPEVATYTGIGDTDEAENFYCSAPAGP
;
A
#
# COMPACT_ATOMS: atom_id res chain seq x y z
N SER A 1 -7.98 -8.99 5.77
CA SER A 1 -7.38 -10.13 6.48
C SER A 1 -7.58 -11.40 5.68
N ASP A 2 -6.52 -11.84 5.04
CA ASP A 2 -6.50 -13.08 4.29
C ASP A 2 -6.52 -14.26 5.28
N PRO A 3 -7.50 -15.17 5.23
CA PRO A 3 -7.56 -16.31 6.12
C PRO A 3 -6.63 -17.47 5.71
N ASP A 4 -6.16 -17.47 4.46
CA ASP A 4 -5.40 -18.59 3.88
C ASP A 4 -3.90 -18.30 3.85
N ILE A 5 -3.49 -17.05 3.58
CA ILE A 5 -2.09 -16.63 3.48
C ILE A 5 -1.86 -15.42 4.39
N SER A 6 -0.91 -15.58 5.31
CA SER A 6 -0.59 -14.48 6.23
C SER A 6 -0.01 -13.26 5.50
N PRO A 7 -0.61 -12.07 5.61
CA PRO A 7 -0.05 -10.85 5.05
C PRO A 7 1.30 -10.47 5.65
N VAL A 8 1.62 -10.97 6.85
CA VAL A 8 2.92 -10.78 7.51
C VAL A 8 4.05 -11.40 6.70
N ALA A 9 3.78 -12.49 5.96
CA ALA A 9 4.79 -13.11 5.09
C ALA A 9 5.25 -12.15 3.97
N SER A 10 4.33 -11.37 3.39
CA SER A 10 4.65 -10.37 2.37
C SER A 10 5.47 -9.22 2.96
N ILE A 11 5.13 -8.78 4.17
CA ILE A 11 5.88 -7.75 4.88
C ILE A 11 7.30 -8.25 5.18
N ASN A 12 7.44 -9.45 5.75
CA ASN A 12 8.74 -10.02 6.08
C ASN A 12 9.63 -10.19 4.83
N TYR A 13 9.05 -10.59 3.71
CA TYR A 13 9.78 -10.68 2.46
C TYR A 13 10.25 -9.31 1.98
N PHE A 14 9.38 -8.30 1.99
CA PHE A 14 9.75 -6.93 1.61
C PHE A 14 10.87 -6.39 2.49
N GLU A 15 10.76 -6.55 3.82
CA GLU A 15 11.79 -6.12 4.76
C GLU A 15 13.13 -6.84 4.53
N SER A 16 13.10 -8.13 4.19
CA SER A 16 14.33 -8.86 3.86
C SER A 16 15.03 -8.31 2.62
N VAL A 17 14.27 -7.79 1.64
CA VAL A 17 14.85 -7.12 0.47
C VAL A 17 15.46 -5.77 0.88
N VAL A 18 14.79 -5.01 1.75
CA VAL A 18 15.35 -3.75 2.28
C VAL A 18 16.67 -4.00 3.03
N ASP A 19 16.74 -5.06 3.83
CA ASP A 19 17.96 -5.44 4.56
C ASP A 19 19.11 -5.77 3.61
N VAL A 20 18.87 -6.55 2.55
CA VAL A 20 19.88 -6.87 1.53
C VAL A 20 20.38 -5.60 0.82
N ILE A 21 19.47 -4.68 0.48
CA ILE A 21 19.83 -3.40 -0.12
C ILE A 21 20.63 -2.53 0.86
N ALA A 22 20.27 -2.54 2.15
CA ALA A 22 21.01 -1.83 3.18
C ALA A 22 22.45 -2.30 3.27
N ASP A 23 22.66 -3.61 3.27
CA ASP A 23 24.00 -4.23 3.32
C ASP A 23 24.82 -3.91 2.05
N ASP A 24 24.23 -4.06 0.88
CA ASP A 24 24.87 -3.81 -0.41
C ASP A 24 25.30 -2.35 -0.56
N MET A 25 24.44 -1.41 -0.19
CA MET A 25 24.72 0.02 -0.22
C MET A 25 25.58 0.51 0.94
N ARG A 26 25.79 -0.29 1.98
CA ARG A 26 26.35 0.13 3.26
C ARG A 26 25.57 1.33 3.84
N ALA A 27 24.25 1.24 3.76
CA ALA A 27 23.35 2.29 4.24
C ALA A 27 23.49 2.46 5.76
N THR A 28 23.51 3.71 6.19
CA THR A 28 23.65 4.06 7.62
C THR A 28 22.31 4.08 8.36
N ASN A 29 21.20 4.03 7.62
CA ASN A 29 19.86 4.02 8.19
C ASN A 29 18.85 3.31 7.26
N TYR A 30 17.76 2.85 7.86
CA TYR A 30 16.66 2.14 7.19
C TYR A 30 16.01 2.97 6.07
N GLU A 31 15.80 4.26 6.29
CA GLU A 31 15.09 5.12 5.32
C GLU A 31 15.81 5.21 3.98
N THR A 32 17.14 5.26 3.99
CA THR A 32 17.96 5.29 2.77
C THR A 32 17.80 3.97 1.99
N ALA A 33 17.88 2.84 2.67
CA ALA A 33 17.69 1.53 2.06
C ALA A 33 16.26 1.33 1.54
N LEU A 34 15.26 1.76 2.32
CA LEU A 34 13.85 1.72 1.93
C LEU A 34 13.60 2.52 0.63
N LYS A 35 14.07 3.75 0.56
CA LYS A 35 13.93 4.57 -0.65
C LYS A 35 14.59 3.94 -1.87
N SER A 36 15.77 3.35 -1.69
CA SER A 36 16.46 2.64 -2.77
C SER A 36 15.67 1.41 -3.24
N THR A 37 15.14 0.62 -2.30
CA THR A 37 14.27 -0.52 -2.59
C THR A 37 13.02 -0.10 -3.35
N GLN A 38 12.38 0.99 -2.92
CA GLN A 38 11.14 1.50 -3.52
C GLN A 38 11.32 2.03 -4.96
N ASN A 39 12.54 2.18 -5.45
CA ASN A 39 12.80 2.51 -6.86
C ASN A 39 12.49 1.34 -7.83
N PHE A 40 12.44 0.10 -7.33
CA PHE A 40 12.18 -1.09 -8.15
C PHE A 40 11.18 -2.06 -7.54
N PHE A 41 10.89 -1.95 -6.24
CA PHE A 41 9.99 -2.84 -5.52
C PHE A 41 9.15 -2.07 -4.50
N ARG A 42 7.82 -2.10 -4.64
CA ARG A 42 6.88 -1.46 -3.73
C ARG A 42 5.85 -2.45 -3.24
N LEU A 43 5.54 -2.39 -1.95
CA LEU A 43 4.51 -3.19 -1.31
C LEU A 43 3.31 -2.31 -0.98
N PHE A 44 2.10 -2.80 -1.26
CA PHE A 44 0.85 -2.17 -0.88
C PHE A 44 0.03 -3.17 -0.06
N MET A 45 -0.29 -2.80 1.17
CA MET A 45 -1.20 -3.57 2.01
C MET A 45 -2.64 -3.15 1.73
N VAL A 46 -3.55 -4.12 1.70
CA VAL A 46 -4.99 -3.89 1.45
C VAL A 46 -5.79 -4.28 2.70
N PRO A 47 -5.98 -3.34 3.65
CA PRO A 47 -6.67 -3.65 4.90
C PRO A 47 -8.11 -4.09 4.68
N GLY A 48 -8.48 -5.19 5.32
CA GLY A 48 -9.85 -5.72 5.29
C GLY A 48 -10.24 -6.45 4.01
N MET A 49 -9.32 -6.65 3.06
CA MET A 49 -9.55 -7.53 1.92
C MET A 49 -9.39 -9.01 2.32
N GLY A 50 -10.25 -9.87 1.81
CA GLY A 50 -10.12 -11.31 1.93
C GLY A 50 -9.10 -11.89 0.94
N HIS A 51 -9.04 -13.23 0.84
CA HIS A 51 -8.17 -13.88 -0.14
C HIS A 51 -8.64 -13.53 -1.58
N CYS A 52 -7.79 -12.89 -2.35
CA CYS A 52 -8.01 -12.42 -3.73
C CYS A 52 -9.12 -11.37 -3.91
N ALA A 53 -10.15 -11.33 -3.08
CA ALA A 53 -11.26 -10.35 -3.16
C ALA A 53 -12.18 -10.46 -1.94
N GLY A 54 -13.13 -9.54 -1.84
CA GLY A 54 -14.13 -9.54 -0.76
C GLY A 54 -13.56 -9.06 0.57
N GLY A 55 -14.25 -9.41 1.65
CA GLY A 55 -13.94 -8.91 3.00
C GLY A 55 -14.62 -7.57 3.32
N PRO A 56 -14.44 -7.02 4.52
CA PRO A 56 -15.12 -5.78 4.94
C PRO A 56 -14.50 -4.51 4.35
N GLY A 57 -13.24 -4.54 3.93
CA GLY A 57 -12.53 -3.39 3.38
C GLY A 57 -12.71 -3.19 1.86
N PRO A 58 -12.24 -2.05 1.32
CA PRO A 58 -12.14 -1.85 -0.12
C PRO A 58 -11.25 -2.90 -0.78
N ASP A 59 -11.75 -3.57 -1.82
CA ASP A 59 -11.11 -4.69 -2.47
C ASP A 59 -10.99 -4.54 -4.00
N ARG A 60 -11.38 -3.36 -4.54
CA ARG A 60 -11.29 -3.05 -5.98
C ARG A 60 -10.30 -1.94 -6.22
N PHE A 61 -9.20 -2.24 -6.90
CA PHE A 61 -8.13 -1.30 -7.24
C PHE A 61 -7.45 -1.71 -8.56
N ASP A 62 -6.86 -0.75 -9.25
CA ASP A 62 -6.22 -0.94 -10.56
C ASP A 62 -4.68 -0.98 -10.40
N ALA A 63 -4.19 -2.14 -10.00
CA ALA A 63 -2.75 -2.38 -9.92
C ALA A 63 -2.10 -2.51 -11.32
N LEU A 64 -2.86 -2.94 -12.33
CA LEU A 64 -2.32 -3.11 -13.68
C LEU A 64 -1.95 -1.75 -14.28
N SER A 65 -2.86 -0.79 -14.30
CA SER A 65 -2.53 0.55 -14.81
C SER A 65 -1.42 1.23 -14.00
N ALA A 66 -1.33 0.96 -12.70
CA ALA A 66 -0.25 1.49 -11.86
C ALA A 66 1.12 0.95 -12.29
N ILE A 67 1.25 -0.37 -12.55
CA ILE A 67 2.52 -0.97 -12.98
C ILE A 67 2.86 -0.59 -14.44
N GLU A 68 1.87 -0.52 -15.33
CA GLU A 68 2.07 -0.06 -16.70
C GLU A 68 2.62 1.38 -16.71
N ASN A 69 2.02 2.28 -15.95
CA ASN A 69 2.49 3.67 -15.85
C ASN A 69 3.92 3.77 -15.28
N TRP A 70 4.25 2.90 -14.33
CA TRP A 70 5.61 2.85 -13.81
C TRP A 70 6.62 2.40 -14.86
N VAL A 71 6.31 1.31 -15.57
CA VAL A 71 7.23 0.73 -16.58
C VAL A 71 7.34 1.61 -17.82
N GLU A 72 6.24 2.15 -18.33
CA GLU A 72 6.19 2.90 -19.59
C GLU A 72 6.54 4.37 -19.43
N ASN A 73 6.14 5.00 -18.32
CA ASN A 73 6.30 6.43 -18.10
C ASN A 73 7.26 6.78 -16.94
N GLY A 74 7.82 5.78 -16.24
CA GLY A 74 8.70 6.00 -15.11
C GLY A 74 8.02 6.57 -13.86
N ILE A 75 6.68 6.52 -13.80
CA ILE A 75 5.90 7.08 -12.69
C ILE A 75 5.56 5.98 -11.69
N ALA A 76 6.39 5.83 -10.68
CA ALA A 76 6.17 4.84 -9.62
C ALA A 76 4.94 5.21 -8.76
N PRO A 77 4.03 4.26 -8.47
CA PRO A 77 2.82 4.55 -7.69
C PRO A 77 3.17 4.85 -6.23
N GLY A 78 2.82 6.04 -5.74
CA GLY A 78 2.90 6.39 -4.32
C GLY A 78 1.68 5.92 -3.54
N SER A 79 0.53 5.87 -4.21
CA SER A 79 -0.71 5.32 -3.69
C SER A 79 -1.60 4.81 -4.81
N MET A 80 -2.58 3.98 -4.46
CA MET A 80 -3.66 3.55 -5.35
C MET A 80 -5.00 3.74 -4.64
N ARG A 81 -6.05 4.12 -5.38
CA ARG A 81 -7.40 4.18 -4.83
C ARG A 81 -8.01 2.79 -4.83
N ALA A 82 -8.45 2.32 -3.67
CA ALA A 82 -9.27 1.12 -3.54
C ALA A 82 -10.71 1.50 -3.20
N SER A 83 -11.67 0.76 -3.76
CA SER A 83 -13.10 0.97 -3.57
C SER A 83 -13.78 -0.30 -3.08
N LYS A 84 -14.81 -0.13 -2.27
CA LYS A 84 -15.79 -1.15 -1.92
C LYS A 84 -17.04 -0.93 -2.76
N ILE A 85 -17.46 -1.97 -3.49
CA ILE A 85 -18.66 -1.90 -4.32
C ILE A 85 -19.73 -2.81 -3.71
N GLN A 86 -20.91 -2.25 -3.48
CA GLN A 86 -22.09 -2.98 -3.03
C GLN A 86 -23.28 -2.57 -3.90
N ASN A 87 -24.02 -3.55 -4.40
CA ASN A 87 -25.17 -3.31 -5.30
C ASN A 87 -24.84 -2.41 -6.52
N GLY A 88 -23.61 -2.50 -7.03
CA GLY A 88 -23.16 -1.71 -8.18
C GLY A 88 -22.70 -0.29 -7.85
N GLU A 89 -22.72 0.12 -6.60
CA GLU A 89 -22.30 1.46 -6.14
C GLU A 89 -21.06 1.39 -5.25
N VAL A 90 -20.22 2.42 -5.34
CA VAL A 90 -19.08 2.59 -4.43
C VAL A 90 -19.61 3.05 -3.08
N THR A 91 -19.47 2.23 -2.05
CA THR A 91 -19.91 2.53 -0.68
C THR A 91 -18.79 2.99 0.22
N ARG A 92 -17.54 2.71 -0.15
CA ARG A 92 -16.34 3.14 0.58
C ARG A 92 -15.14 3.18 -0.35
N SER A 93 -14.28 4.15 -0.14
CA SER A 93 -12.97 4.19 -0.80
C SER A 93 -11.85 4.55 0.18
N ARG A 94 -10.62 4.09 -0.12
CA ARG A 94 -9.40 4.37 0.67
C ARG A 94 -8.20 4.47 -0.25
N PRO A 95 -7.21 5.30 0.06
CA PRO A 95 -5.92 5.18 -0.57
C PRO A 95 -5.21 3.94 0.00
N LEU A 96 -4.68 3.11 -0.88
CA LEU A 96 -3.66 2.12 -0.54
C LEU A 96 -2.31 2.83 -0.61
N CYS A 97 -1.63 2.92 0.50
CA CYS A 97 -0.35 3.63 0.59
C CYS A 97 0.82 2.68 0.36
N VAL A 98 1.92 3.19 -0.18
CA VAL A 98 3.15 2.40 -0.30
C VAL A 98 3.69 2.10 1.09
N TYR A 99 3.90 0.81 1.39
CA TYR A 99 4.45 0.38 2.68
C TYR A 99 5.82 1.03 2.96
N PRO A 100 6.10 1.51 4.18
CA PRO A 100 5.36 1.34 5.42
C PRO A 100 4.29 2.41 5.73
N GLU A 101 4.00 3.32 4.80
CA GLU A 101 2.95 4.31 5.01
C GLU A 101 1.56 3.69 5.13
N VAL A 102 0.69 4.38 5.86
CA VAL A 102 -0.71 4.00 6.10
C VAL A 102 -1.64 5.16 5.74
N ALA A 103 -2.89 4.82 5.38
CA ALA A 103 -3.92 5.82 5.16
C ALA A 103 -4.33 6.46 6.48
N THR A 104 -4.07 7.75 6.63
CA THR A 104 -4.38 8.54 7.82
C THR A 104 -5.51 9.50 7.53
N TYR A 105 -6.55 9.47 8.37
CA TYR A 105 -7.70 10.36 8.22
C TYR A 105 -7.34 11.81 8.56
N THR A 106 -7.82 12.74 7.75
CA THR A 106 -7.54 14.18 7.94
C THR A 106 -8.26 14.79 9.14
N GLY A 107 -9.26 14.08 9.70
CA GLY A 107 -10.12 14.59 10.78
C GLY A 107 -11.35 15.36 10.29
N ILE A 108 -11.50 15.53 8.98
CA ILE A 108 -12.61 16.30 8.37
C ILE A 108 -13.18 15.53 7.18
N GLY A 109 -14.48 15.55 7.00
CA GLY A 109 -15.19 14.93 5.88
C GLY A 109 -15.68 13.52 6.18
N ASP A 110 -16.24 12.88 5.16
CA ASP A 110 -16.76 11.53 5.28
C ASP A 110 -15.62 10.50 5.35
N THR A 111 -15.70 9.62 6.34
CA THR A 111 -14.72 8.52 6.49
C THR A 111 -14.86 7.43 5.44
N ASP A 112 -15.86 7.45 4.59
CA ASP A 112 -16.03 6.52 3.48
C ASP A 112 -15.44 7.06 2.16
N GLU A 113 -14.85 8.24 2.16
CA GLU A 113 -14.23 8.86 0.99
C GLU A 113 -12.70 8.92 1.10
N ALA A 114 -12.01 8.41 0.08
CA ALA A 114 -10.54 8.35 0.03
C ALA A 114 -9.89 9.75 0.08
N GLU A 115 -10.57 10.77 -0.42
CA GLU A 115 -10.13 12.17 -0.47
C GLU A 115 -9.89 12.76 0.92
N ASN A 116 -10.50 12.18 1.95
CA ASN A 116 -10.38 12.61 3.34
C ASN A 116 -9.23 11.87 4.08
N PHE A 117 -8.36 11.20 3.32
CA PHE A 117 -7.19 10.50 3.84
C PHE A 117 -5.92 10.91 3.08
N TYR A 118 -4.80 10.81 3.75
CA TYR A 118 -3.47 10.96 3.15
C TYR A 118 -2.55 9.82 3.62
N CYS A 119 -1.53 9.53 2.82
CA CYS A 119 -0.51 8.55 3.20
C CYS A 119 0.51 9.18 4.14
N SER A 120 0.78 8.55 5.26
CA SER A 120 1.79 8.99 6.22
C SER A 120 2.46 7.80 6.90
N ALA A 121 3.64 8.02 7.43
CA ALA A 121 4.26 7.03 8.30
C ALA A 121 3.30 6.64 9.44
N PRO A 122 3.27 5.36 9.86
CA PRO A 122 2.44 4.95 10.98
C PRO A 122 2.83 5.75 12.23
N ALA A 123 1.81 6.13 13.01
CA ALA A 123 2.07 6.75 14.31
C ALA A 123 2.95 5.80 15.14
N GLY A 124 4.05 6.31 15.66
CA GLY A 124 4.92 5.53 16.54
C GLY A 124 4.15 5.00 17.75
N PRO A 125 4.68 3.96 18.40
CA PRO A 125 4.06 3.39 19.59
C PRO A 125 3.96 4.40 20.72
#